data_872ad8422fbc06b5d97761ecb3ca51e6
#
_entry.id   872ad8422fbc06b5d97761ecb3ca51e6
#
_cell.length_a   1.000
_cell.length_b   1.000
_cell.length_c   1.000
_cell.angle_alpha   90.00
_cell.angle_beta   90.00
_cell.angle_gamma   90.00
#
_symmetry.space_group_name_H-M   'P 1'
#
loop_
_entity.id
_entity.type
_entity.pdbx_description
1 polymer ?
#
loop_
_entity_poly.entity_id
_entity_poly.type
_entity_poly.pdbx_seq_one_letter_code
_entity_poly.pdbx_strand_id
1 'polypeptide(L)'
;FRGRIYATEETANLCSIMLKDCAHIQEQEAQWKTRKNARAGLPPEEPIYSVADADACLKRFRPCPMGEKIPIAEGITVRFVNAGHLLGSASIEVFLTEGETTRKMVFSGDLGNRDLPILRGKDYVAQADYVLIESTYGDRLHTPCPDPTAFLAKCIRETLDAGGNLIIPAFAVARTQEILSCLH
;
A
#
# COMPACT_ATOMS: atom_id res chain seq x y z
N PHE A 1 -18.97 5.47 5.66
CA PHE A 1 -18.09 6.50 6.22
C PHE A 1 -18.29 7.83 5.52
N ARG A 2 -18.41 8.93 6.29
CA ARG A 2 -18.66 10.27 5.74
C ARG A 2 -17.58 11.30 6.11
N GLY A 3 -16.56 10.91 6.85
CA GLY A 3 -15.46 11.75 7.30
C GLY A 3 -14.43 12.06 6.21
N ARG A 4 -13.44 12.87 6.55
CA ARG A 4 -12.25 13.11 5.72
C ARG A 4 -11.28 11.95 5.84
N ILE A 5 -10.56 11.64 4.76
CA ILE A 5 -9.51 10.62 4.71
C ILE A 5 -8.20 11.35 4.48
N TYR A 6 -7.38 11.42 5.51
CA TYR A 6 -6.05 12.03 5.42
C TYR A 6 -5.05 10.99 4.96
N ALA A 7 -4.28 11.30 3.92
CA ALA A 7 -3.28 10.42 3.33
C ALA A 7 -2.14 11.25 2.73
N THR A 8 -1.00 10.64 2.49
CA THR A 8 0.04 11.30 1.67
C THR A 8 -0.48 11.57 0.27
N GLU A 9 0.11 12.51 -0.43
CA GLU A 9 -0.31 12.88 -1.79
C GLU A 9 -0.17 11.68 -2.74
N GLU A 10 0.95 10.96 -2.66
CA GLU A 10 1.21 9.78 -3.48
C GLU A 10 0.21 8.64 -3.18
N THR A 11 -0.14 8.43 -1.90
CA THR A 11 -1.18 7.45 -1.51
C THR A 11 -2.53 7.86 -2.09
N ALA A 12 -2.92 9.13 -2.01
CA ALA A 12 -4.19 9.60 -2.58
C ALA A 12 -4.22 9.40 -4.11
N ASN A 13 -3.11 9.70 -4.80
CA ASN A 13 -2.97 9.50 -6.24
C ASN A 13 -3.06 8.01 -6.61
N LEU A 14 -2.35 7.13 -5.89
CA LEU A 14 -2.40 5.69 -6.10
C LEU A 14 -3.80 5.13 -5.84
N CYS A 15 -4.48 5.56 -4.78
CA CYS A 15 -5.85 5.16 -4.47
C CYS A 15 -6.83 5.56 -5.58
N SER A 16 -6.58 6.65 -6.32
CA SER A 16 -7.42 7.07 -7.43
C SER A 16 -7.47 6.04 -8.58
N ILE A 17 -6.43 5.23 -8.72
CA ILE A 17 -6.32 4.13 -9.67
C ILE A 17 -6.82 2.84 -9.03
N MET A 18 -6.23 2.47 -7.88
CA MET A 18 -6.45 1.17 -7.26
C MET A 18 -7.89 0.94 -6.80
N LEU A 19 -8.55 1.95 -6.21
CA LEU A 19 -9.93 1.79 -5.74
C LEU A 19 -10.92 1.60 -6.89
N LYS A 20 -10.70 2.27 -8.02
CA LYS A 20 -11.54 2.09 -9.22
C LYS A 20 -11.31 0.72 -9.86
N ASP A 21 -10.06 0.29 -9.96
CA ASP A 21 -9.71 -1.02 -10.50
C ASP A 21 -10.31 -2.15 -9.63
N CYS A 22 -10.13 -2.07 -8.31
CA CYS A 22 -10.74 -3.00 -7.38
C CYS A 22 -12.28 -3.03 -7.49
N ALA A 23 -12.93 -1.85 -7.61
CA ALA A 23 -14.38 -1.78 -7.79
C ALA A 23 -14.82 -2.47 -9.09
N HIS A 24 -14.10 -2.23 -10.19
CA HIS A 24 -14.37 -2.88 -11.47
C HIS A 24 -14.25 -4.41 -11.38
N ILE A 25 -13.21 -4.91 -10.71
CA ILE A 25 -13.04 -6.35 -10.45
C ILE A 25 -14.22 -6.91 -9.64
N GLN A 26 -14.64 -6.22 -8.57
CA GLN A 26 -15.80 -6.62 -7.75
C GLN A 26 -17.09 -6.70 -8.57
N GLU A 27 -17.33 -5.71 -9.43
CA GLU A 27 -18.50 -5.72 -10.32
C GLU A 27 -18.45 -6.88 -11.32
N GLN A 28 -17.30 -7.17 -11.92
CA GLN A 28 -17.13 -8.30 -12.83
C GLN A 28 -17.32 -9.66 -12.13
N GLU A 29 -16.77 -9.82 -10.94
CA GLU A 29 -16.94 -11.03 -10.13
C GLU A 29 -18.40 -11.24 -9.74
N ALA A 30 -19.11 -10.21 -9.31
CA ALA A 30 -20.52 -10.26 -8.98
C ALA A 30 -21.37 -10.66 -10.20
N GLN A 31 -21.09 -10.09 -11.37
CA GLN A 31 -21.75 -10.47 -12.62
C GLN A 31 -21.50 -11.94 -13.01
N TRP A 32 -20.25 -12.41 -12.84
CA TRP A 32 -19.92 -13.81 -13.11
C TRP A 32 -20.64 -14.75 -12.13
N LYS A 33 -20.64 -14.45 -10.83
CA LYS A 33 -21.35 -15.22 -9.81
C LYS A 33 -22.85 -15.22 -10.05
N THR A 34 -23.45 -14.07 -10.40
CA THR A 34 -24.86 -13.93 -10.76
C THR A 34 -25.24 -14.85 -11.93
N ARG A 35 -24.43 -14.90 -12.99
CA ARG A 35 -24.67 -15.83 -14.13
C ARG A 35 -24.58 -17.29 -13.70
N LYS A 36 -23.68 -17.65 -12.79
CA LYS A 36 -23.56 -19.00 -12.22
C LYS A 36 -24.77 -19.32 -11.35
N ASN A 37 -25.17 -18.41 -10.46
CA ASN A 37 -26.30 -18.53 -9.56
C ASN A 37 -27.63 -18.72 -10.32
N ALA A 38 -27.84 -17.98 -11.40
CA ALA A 38 -29.05 -18.12 -12.23
C ALA A 38 -29.22 -19.54 -12.76
N ARG A 39 -28.13 -20.22 -13.15
CA ARG A 39 -28.17 -21.63 -13.59
C ARG A 39 -28.53 -22.62 -12.46
N ALA A 40 -28.28 -22.22 -11.21
CA ALA A 40 -28.55 -23.01 -10.01
C ALA A 40 -29.85 -22.62 -9.30
N GLY A 41 -30.63 -21.65 -9.85
CA GLY A 41 -31.83 -21.12 -9.23
C GLY A 41 -31.57 -20.29 -7.95
N LEU A 42 -30.36 -19.77 -7.79
CA LEU A 42 -29.95 -18.94 -6.65
C LEU A 42 -30.10 -17.43 -6.98
N PRO A 43 -30.22 -16.57 -5.96
CA PRO A 43 -30.35 -15.13 -6.17
C PRO A 43 -29.08 -14.52 -6.79
N PRO A 44 -29.20 -13.34 -7.43
CA PRO A 44 -28.06 -12.61 -7.95
C PRO A 44 -27.12 -12.17 -6.83
N GLU A 45 -25.85 -12.01 -7.17
CA GLU A 45 -24.81 -11.51 -6.29
C GLU A 45 -24.58 -10.02 -6.56
N GLU A 46 -24.49 -9.21 -5.51
CA GLU A 46 -24.12 -7.80 -5.62
C GLU A 46 -22.65 -7.60 -5.32
N PRO A 47 -21.97 -6.63 -5.97
CA PRO A 47 -20.61 -6.29 -5.62
C PRO A 47 -20.55 -5.68 -4.22
N ILE A 48 -19.43 -5.86 -3.50
CA ILE A 48 -19.23 -5.28 -2.16
C ILE A 48 -19.28 -3.75 -2.23
N TYR A 49 -18.77 -3.17 -3.31
CA TYR A 49 -18.87 -1.76 -3.66
C TYR A 49 -18.69 -1.59 -5.18
N SER A 50 -19.22 -0.49 -5.69
CA SER A 50 -19.22 -0.13 -7.11
C SER A 50 -18.13 0.91 -7.44
N VAL A 51 -17.90 1.15 -8.73
CA VAL A 51 -17.05 2.26 -9.20
C VAL A 51 -17.60 3.61 -8.72
N ALA A 52 -18.92 3.78 -8.64
CA ALA A 52 -19.54 5.00 -8.12
C ALA A 52 -19.21 5.21 -6.63
N ASP A 53 -19.17 4.13 -5.83
CA ASP A 53 -18.77 4.20 -4.41
C ASP A 53 -17.28 4.56 -4.27
N ALA A 54 -16.43 4.01 -5.13
CA ALA A 54 -15.01 4.37 -5.19
C ALA A 54 -14.83 5.86 -5.51
N ASP A 55 -15.54 6.39 -6.51
CA ASP A 55 -15.52 7.81 -6.85
C ASP A 55 -16.03 8.71 -5.71
N ALA A 56 -17.06 8.28 -5.01
CA ALA A 56 -17.57 8.99 -3.83
C ALA A 56 -16.56 8.98 -2.67
N CYS A 57 -15.85 7.88 -2.47
CA CYS A 57 -14.79 7.75 -1.48
C CYS A 57 -13.60 8.69 -1.81
N LEU A 58 -13.13 8.70 -3.05
CA LEU A 58 -12.00 9.51 -3.50
C LEU A 58 -12.20 11.02 -3.25
N LYS A 59 -13.41 11.53 -3.34
CA LYS A 59 -13.75 12.94 -3.01
C LYS A 59 -13.49 13.31 -1.55
N ARG A 60 -13.35 12.33 -0.67
CA ARG A 60 -13.11 12.53 0.77
C ARG A 60 -11.63 12.61 1.13
N PHE A 61 -10.75 12.22 0.23
CA PHE A 61 -9.32 12.29 0.45
C PHE A 61 -8.87 13.74 0.67
N ARG A 62 -7.95 13.90 1.60
CA ARG A 62 -7.25 15.15 1.91
C ARG A 62 -5.76 14.83 1.85
N PRO A 63 -5.13 15.07 0.70
CA PRO A 63 -3.69 14.90 0.55
C PRO A 63 -2.94 15.76 1.55
N CYS A 64 -1.92 15.17 2.15
CA CYS A 64 -1.14 15.76 3.22
C CYS A 64 0.34 15.68 2.89
N PRO A 65 1.11 16.74 3.13
CA PRO A 65 2.54 16.72 2.93
C PRO A 65 3.23 15.78 3.92
N MET A 66 4.29 15.10 3.47
CA MET A 66 5.14 14.27 4.32
C MET A 66 5.93 15.14 5.30
N GLY A 67 6.05 14.70 6.55
CA GLY A 67 6.87 15.35 7.58
C GLY A 67 6.21 16.51 8.32
N GLU A 68 5.08 17.03 7.86
CA GLU A 68 4.39 18.16 8.49
C GLU A 68 3.33 17.72 9.51
N LYS A 69 3.16 18.50 10.56
CA LYS A 69 2.10 18.29 11.56
C LYS A 69 0.78 18.89 11.07
N ILE A 70 -0.25 18.08 11.02
CA ILE A 70 -1.56 18.42 10.47
C ILE A 70 -2.62 18.27 11.56
N PRO A 71 -3.29 19.33 12.01
CA PRO A 71 -4.41 19.23 12.92
C PRO A 71 -5.61 18.61 12.18
N ILE A 72 -6.15 17.51 12.71
CA ILE A 72 -7.27 16.79 12.11
C ILE A 72 -8.57 16.93 12.92
N ALA A 73 -8.45 17.16 14.21
CA ALA A 73 -9.54 17.48 15.13
C ALA A 73 -8.97 18.27 16.33
N GLU A 74 -9.86 18.78 17.20
CA GLU A 74 -9.46 19.39 18.46
C GLU A 74 -8.63 18.40 19.29
N GLY A 75 -7.47 18.83 19.74
CA GLY A 75 -6.51 17.99 20.49
C GLY A 75 -5.87 16.86 19.70
N ILE A 76 -6.13 16.72 18.39
CA ILE A 76 -5.57 15.63 17.57
C ILE A 76 -4.80 16.18 16.38
N THR A 77 -3.51 15.91 16.36
CA THR A 77 -2.61 16.27 15.26
C THR A 77 -1.94 15.00 14.72
N VAL A 78 -1.75 14.90 13.41
CA VAL A 78 -1.05 13.79 12.78
C VAL A 78 0.18 14.28 12.01
N ARG A 79 1.16 13.39 11.82
CA ARG A 79 2.30 13.58 10.92
C ARG A 79 2.60 12.27 10.20
N PHE A 80 2.79 12.35 8.90
CA PHE A 80 3.21 11.22 8.07
C PHE A 80 4.73 11.20 7.97
N VAL A 81 5.36 10.07 8.30
CA VAL A 81 6.80 9.85 8.25
C VAL A 81 7.07 8.75 7.25
N ASN A 82 7.96 8.97 6.29
CA ASN A 82 8.22 8.02 5.22
C ASN A 82 8.56 6.62 5.76
N ALA A 83 7.75 5.62 5.42
CA ALA A 83 7.94 4.23 5.81
C ALA A 83 8.86 3.45 4.85
N GLY A 84 9.12 3.97 3.65
CA GLY A 84 10.03 3.38 2.66
C GLY A 84 9.57 2.04 2.10
N HIS A 85 8.29 1.68 2.25
CA HIS A 85 7.75 0.40 1.77
C HIS A 85 7.22 0.49 0.34
N LEU A 86 6.35 1.45 0.08
CA LEU A 86 5.81 1.81 -1.23
C LEU A 86 5.91 3.31 -1.44
N LEU A 87 5.70 3.79 -2.66
CA LEU A 87 5.59 5.21 -2.95
C LEU A 87 4.43 5.80 -2.15
N GLY A 88 4.73 6.78 -1.30
CA GLY A 88 3.75 7.43 -0.42
C GLY A 88 3.45 6.67 0.88
N SER A 89 4.02 5.47 1.09
CA SER A 89 3.85 4.74 2.35
C SER A 89 4.40 5.54 3.52
N ALA A 90 3.67 5.57 4.63
CA ALA A 90 4.05 6.34 5.80
C ALA A 90 3.74 5.62 7.10
N SER A 91 4.65 5.77 8.06
CA SER A 91 4.31 5.61 9.47
C SER A 91 3.54 6.84 9.92
N ILE A 92 2.55 6.65 10.77
CA ILE A 92 1.68 7.74 11.24
C ILE A 92 2.00 8.05 12.69
N GLU A 93 2.41 9.27 12.96
CA GLU A 93 2.49 9.80 14.30
C GLU A 93 1.19 10.53 14.64
N VAL A 94 0.56 10.16 15.73
CA VAL A 94 -0.64 10.79 16.27
C VAL A 94 -0.31 11.46 17.58
N PHE A 95 -0.49 12.76 17.66
CA PHE A 95 -0.31 13.56 18.85
C PHE A 95 -1.70 13.84 19.45
N LEU A 96 -1.93 13.37 20.67
CA LEU A 96 -3.15 13.53 21.43
C LEU A 96 -2.88 14.51 22.57
N THR A 97 -3.55 15.67 22.55
CA THR A 97 -3.39 16.73 23.54
C THR A 97 -4.67 16.90 24.33
N GLU A 98 -4.57 16.78 25.66
CA GLU A 98 -5.63 17.06 26.61
C GLU A 98 -5.07 17.97 27.71
N GLY A 99 -5.60 19.19 27.79
CA GLY A 99 -5.05 20.23 28.65
C GLY A 99 -3.58 20.55 28.32
N GLU A 100 -2.70 20.42 29.28
CA GLU A 100 -1.25 20.64 29.11
C GLU A 100 -0.49 19.36 28.71
N THR A 101 -1.15 18.21 28.65
CA THR A 101 -0.51 16.93 28.39
C THR A 101 -0.64 16.52 26.92
N THR A 102 0.45 16.17 26.28
CA THR A 102 0.46 15.57 24.95
C THR A 102 1.05 14.17 25.01
N ARG A 103 0.37 13.19 24.44
CA ARG A 103 0.84 11.82 24.23
C ARG A 103 1.04 11.56 22.74
N LYS A 104 2.12 10.86 22.42
CA LYS A 104 2.47 10.51 21.06
C LYS A 104 2.29 9.02 20.83
N MET A 105 1.43 8.65 19.91
CA MET A 105 1.30 7.30 19.39
C MET A 105 1.92 7.19 18.01
N VAL A 106 2.51 6.04 17.70
CA VAL A 106 3.08 5.74 16.38
C VAL A 106 2.49 4.46 15.86
N PHE A 107 1.99 4.52 14.62
CA PHE A 107 1.55 3.38 13.84
C PHE A 107 2.55 3.19 12.71
N SER A 108 3.27 2.06 12.70
CA SER A 108 4.35 1.85 11.72
C SER A 108 3.84 1.77 10.28
N GLY A 109 2.63 1.23 10.08
CA GLY A 109 2.28 0.67 8.79
C GLY A 109 3.27 -0.42 8.40
N ASP A 110 3.31 -0.76 7.11
CA ASP A 110 4.31 -1.67 6.55
C ASP A 110 5.63 -0.93 6.34
N LEU A 111 6.72 -1.48 6.88
CA LEU A 111 8.05 -0.87 6.86
C LEU A 111 8.89 -1.41 5.71
N GLY A 112 9.48 -0.50 4.93
CA GLY A 112 10.41 -0.84 3.88
C GLY A 112 11.83 -1.13 4.36
N ASN A 113 12.66 -1.65 3.45
CA ASN A 113 14.08 -1.85 3.64
C ASN A 113 14.87 -0.54 3.44
N ARG A 114 16.18 -0.56 3.78
CA ARG A 114 17.06 0.60 3.66
C ARG A 114 17.49 0.85 2.22
N ASP A 115 17.80 -0.23 1.47
CA ASP A 115 18.41 -0.17 0.16
C ASP A 115 17.40 -0.66 -0.89
N LEU A 116 16.51 0.25 -1.33
CA LEU A 116 15.55 -0.01 -2.37
C LEU A 116 16.00 0.67 -3.68
N PRO A 117 15.88 0.01 -4.84
CA PRO A 117 16.39 0.55 -6.11
C PRO A 117 15.72 1.85 -6.55
N ILE A 118 14.43 2.03 -6.24
CA ILE A 118 13.61 3.13 -6.75
C ILE A 118 13.16 4.09 -5.63
N LEU A 119 13.08 3.61 -4.39
CA LEU A 119 12.53 4.36 -3.27
C LEU A 119 13.60 4.83 -2.31
N ARG A 120 13.40 6.00 -1.73
CA ARG A 120 14.18 6.44 -0.57
C ARG A 120 13.86 5.51 0.62
N GLY A 121 14.88 5.05 1.33
CA GLY A 121 14.74 4.27 2.55
C GLY A 121 13.91 5.00 3.62
N LYS A 122 13.41 4.24 4.60
CA LYS A 122 12.53 4.77 5.67
C LYS A 122 13.21 5.81 6.54
N ASP A 123 12.43 6.78 6.98
CA ASP A 123 12.79 7.70 8.05
C ASP A 123 12.48 7.09 9.43
N TYR A 124 13.20 7.53 10.46
CA TYR A 124 13.04 6.99 11.82
C TYR A 124 12.25 7.95 12.71
N VAL A 125 11.40 7.37 13.54
CA VAL A 125 10.71 8.08 14.61
C VAL A 125 11.54 7.95 15.88
N ALA A 126 11.99 9.08 16.44
CA ALA A 126 12.93 9.08 17.56
C ALA A 126 12.31 8.73 18.93
N GLN A 127 11.06 9.16 19.17
CA GLN A 127 10.37 9.01 20.46
C GLN A 127 8.87 8.80 20.25
N ALA A 128 8.26 7.98 21.13
CA ALA A 128 6.83 7.80 21.24
C ALA A 128 6.45 7.31 22.63
N ASP A 129 5.25 7.63 23.10
CA ASP A 129 4.68 7.03 24.32
C ASP A 129 4.13 5.64 24.04
N TYR A 130 3.55 5.45 22.84
CA TYR A 130 2.97 4.17 22.39
C TYR A 130 3.38 3.87 20.96
N VAL A 131 3.68 2.60 20.67
CA VAL A 131 4.07 2.14 19.34
C VAL A 131 3.26 0.89 18.96
N LEU A 132 2.59 0.96 17.81
CA LEU A 132 2.01 -0.20 17.13
C LEU A 132 2.88 -0.46 15.90
N ILE A 133 3.56 -1.62 15.88
CA ILE A 133 4.52 -1.98 14.83
C ILE A 133 4.16 -3.30 14.18
N GLU A 134 4.34 -3.38 12.85
CA GLU A 134 4.24 -4.63 12.13
C GLU A 134 5.27 -5.66 12.62
N SER A 135 5.00 -6.95 12.37
CA SER A 135 5.91 -8.04 12.70
C SER A 135 6.00 -9.11 11.61
N THR A 136 5.76 -8.75 10.37
CA THR A 136 5.71 -9.67 9.21
C THR A 136 6.99 -10.51 9.08
N TYR A 137 8.15 -9.89 9.28
CA TYR A 137 9.46 -10.54 9.33
C TYR A 137 10.10 -10.49 10.72
N GLY A 138 9.27 -10.51 11.77
CA GLY A 138 9.75 -10.43 13.15
C GLY A 138 10.54 -11.66 13.63
N ASP A 139 10.36 -12.81 12.97
CA ASP A 139 10.96 -14.11 13.31
C ASP A 139 12.03 -14.58 12.33
N ARG A 140 12.30 -13.86 11.23
CA ARG A 140 13.21 -14.29 10.17
C ARG A 140 13.84 -13.15 9.41
N LEU A 141 14.94 -13.44 8.73
CA LEU A 141 15.60 -12.55 7.78
C LEU A 141 15.28 -12.96 6.34
N HIS A 142 15.34 -11.99 5.43
CA HIS A 142 15.34 -12.28 3.99
C HIS A 142 16.59 -13.05 3.59
N THR A 143 16.44 -13.97 2.63
CA THR A 143 17.60 -14.63 2.02
C THR A 143 18.45 -13.57 1.31
N PRO A 144 19.74 -13.46 1.61
CA PRO A 144 20.61 -12.50 0.94
C PRO A 144 20.71 -12.79 -0.56
N CYS A 145 20.54 -11.75 -1.37
CA CYS A 145 20.80 -11.78 -2.81
C CYS A 145 21.74 -10.61 -3.13
N PRO A 146 23.07 -10.83 -3.23
CA PRO A 146 24.02 -9.73 -3.37
C PRO A 146 23.84 -8.90 -4.65
N ASP A 147 23.42 -9.54 -5.74
CA ASP A 147 23.14 -8.89 -7.02
C ASP A 147 21.83 -9.44 -7.61
N PRO A 148 20.67 -8.85 -7.24
CA PRO A 148 19.37 -9.28 -7.74
C PRO A 148 19.24 -9.12 -9.27
N THR A 149 19.87 -8.10 -9.85
CA THR A 149 19.80 -7.83 -11.29
C THR A 149 20.56 -8.90 -12.10
N ALA A 150 21.77 -9.23 -11.68
CA ALA A 150 22.53 -10.31 -12.32
C ALA A 150 21.85 -11.67 -12.16
N PHE A 151 21.25 -11.94 -10.98
CA PHE A 151 20.48 -13.16 -10.74
C PHE A 151 19.26 -13.25 -11.67
N LEU A 152 18.48 -12.17 -11.78
CA LEU A 152 17.32 -12.10 -12.68
C LEU A 152 17.74 -12.31 -14.13
N ALA A 153 18.78 -11.60 -14.59
CA ALA A 153 19.32 -11.76 -15.94
C ALA A 153 19.79 -13.19 -16.26
N LYS A 154 20.36 -13.87 -15.28
CA LYS A 154 20.73 -15.30 -15.40
C LYS A 154 19.48 -16.15 -15.58
N CYS A 155 18.48 -16.03 -14.70
CA CYS A 155 17.23 -16.80 -14.79
C CYS A 155 16.52 -16.60 -16.13
N ILE A 156 16.47 -15.37 -16.63
CA ILE A 156 15.86 -15.04 -17.92
C ILE A 156 16.60 -15.79 -19.05
N ARG A 157 17.92 -15.66 -19.13
CA ARG A 157 18.73 -16.31 -20.19
C ARG A 157 18.55 -17.82 -20.16
N GLU A 158 18.76 -18.47 -19.01
CA GLU A 158 18.65 -19.93 -18.88
C GLU A 158 17.26 -20.44 -19.28
N THR A 159 16.20 -19.69 -18.93
CA THR A 159 14.82 -20.07 -19.26
C THR A 159 14.53 -19.91 -20.76
N LEU A 160 14.96 -18.81 -21.38
CA LEU A 160 14.74 -18.56 -22.80
C LEU A 160 15.59 -19.51 -23.68
N ASP A 161 16.84 -19.77 -23.30
CA ASP A 161 17.71 -20.71 -24.01
C ASP A 161 17.16 -22.15 -23.99
N ALA A 162 16.43 -22.50 -22.91
CA ALA A 162 15.69 -23.75 -22.81
C ALA A 162 14.32 -23.75 -23.53
N GLY A 163 13.93 -22.64 -24.17
CA GLY A 163 12.63 -22.49 -24.84
C GLY A 163 11.43 -22.41 -23.90
N GLY A 164 11.66 -22.05 -22.62
CA GLY A 164 10.64 -21.97 -21.58
C GLY A 164 10.10 -20.56 -21.36
N ASN A 165 9.17 -20.44 -20.41
CA ASN A 165 8.60 -19.16 -19.93
C ASN A 165 9.01 -18.91 -18.49
N LEU A 166 9.53 -17.73 -18.17
CA LEU A 166 9.81 -17.31 -16.80
C LEU A 166 8.56 -16.68 -16.18
N ILE A 167 8.09 -17.22 -15.08
CA ILE A 167 6.95 -16.71 -14.33
C ILE A 167 7.48 -16.01 -13.06
N ILE A 168 7.20 -14.72 -12.95
CA ILE A 168 7.62 -13.89 -11.80
C ILE A 168 6.37 -13.39 -11.08
N PRO A 169 6.01 -13.99 -9.91
CA PRO A 169 4.87 -13.49 -9.13
C PRO A 169 5.21 -12.12 -8.54
N ALA A 170 4.37 -11.13 -8.83
CA ALA A 170 4.51 -9.78 -8.31
C ALA A 170 3.14 -9.10 -8.18
N PHE A 171 2.98 -8.25 -7.18
CA PHE A 171 1.82 -7.39 -7.09
C PHE A 171 1.89 -6.26 -8.14
N ALA A 172 0.71 -5.73 -8.51
CA ALA A 172 0.60 -4.65 -9.49
C ALA A 172 1.37 -3.38 -9.10
N VAL A 173 1.57 -3.15 -7.80
CA VAL A 173 2.25 -1.97 -7.26
C VAL A 173 3.57 -2.36 -6.61
N ALA A 174 4.59 -1.56 -6.81
CA ALA A 174 5.97 -1.62 -6.34
C ALA A 174 6.79 -2.74 -6.98
N ARG A 175 6.61 -4.00 -6.63
CA ARG A 175 7.50 -5.09 -7.08
C ARG A 175 7.54 -5.24 -8.60
N THR A 176 6.43 -5.05 -9.29
CA THR A 176 6.38 -5.05 -10.76
C THR A 176 7.25 -3.93 -11.35
N GLN A 177 7.16 -2.71 -10.81
CA GLN A 177 7.95 -1.58 -11.27
C GLN A 177 9.44 -1.75 -10.97
N GLU A 178 9.80 -2.31 -9.81
CA GLU A 178 11.19 -2.66 -9.47
C GLU A 178 11.78 -3.66 -10.48
N ILE A 179 11.03 -4.72 -10.81
CA ILE A 179 11.46 -5.73 -11.80
C ILE A 179 11.63 -5.09 -13.17
N LEU A 180 10.67 -4.27 -13.61
CA LEU A 180 10.77 -3.55 -14.89
C LEU A 180 11.97 -2.61 -14.92
N SER A 181 12.29 -1.94 -13.81
CA SER A 181 13.47 -1.08 -13.68
C SER A 181 14.78 -1.86 -13.76
N CYS A 182 14.82 -3.12 -13.28
CA CYS A 182 15.99 -3.99 -13.41
C CYS A 182 16.18 -4.54 -14.83
N LEU A 183 15.14 -4.51 -15.67
CA LEU A 183 15.19 -5.01 -17.06
C LEU A 183 15.56 -3.92 -18.07
N HIS A 184 15.56 -2.66 -17.64
CA HIS A 184 15.94 -1.51 -18.47
C HIS A 184 17.44 -1.21 -18.36
#